data_7380d8f24ce555a1250ce98ded5209ff
#
_entry.id   7380d8f24ce555a1250ce98ded5209ff
#
_cell.length_a   1.000
_cell.length_b   1.000
_cell.length_c   1.000
_cell.angle_alpha   90.00
_cell.angle_beta   90.00
_cell.angle_gamma   90.00
#
_symmetry.space_group_name_H-M   'P 1'
#
loop_
_entity.id
_entity.type
_entity.pdbx_description
1 polymer ?
#
loop_
_entity_poly.entity_id
_entity_poly.type
_entity_poly.pdbx_seq_one_letter_code
_entity_poly.pdbx_strand_id
1 'polypeptide(L)'
;MRRIAAREVSVLNNPAPKLPLEQLERNFADINPPLTPAQALEEGSRCLFCHDAPCIKACPTGIDVPQFIRQILTGNLRGSAKTILSANILGQSCARVCPTSVLCEGACVLNHEGKKPVAIGKLQRYAVDPVVSSGAQLFKAGPSNGHRVALIGAGPASLACAFELRKLGYQTVILDANPHPGGLDTYGIAAYKMRADEVVKEIEMVRGLGVEIRSGVAVGHDVSIAELERTYDAIFIGVGLGETDDLGIPGEDLEGCRDAISFIEDTKRMRFDKVAVTRRVAVIGAGNTAIDVATAARRLGAEEVYMVYRRSTREMSAFDYEYELAKQDGVIFVWESLPVRVLDDGNKRVAGLECVRTQRAQKDSRGRVGAPATRSKDAFVPVAGTEFRLDVEMVVKALGQKRKVEFLGQIADLELKNGCMVVDPATMRTRNPRYFAGGDCVNGGGEVVDAVAHGKLAAAGIHDALARNAQGRGAKRGN
;
A
#
# COMPACT_ATOMS: atom_id res chain seq x y z
N MET A 1 -3.30 12.48 -24.57
CA MET A 1 -2.79 11.14 -24.88
C MET A 1 -1.28 11.11 -24.70
N ARG A 2 -0.76 10.99 -23.50
CA ARG A 2 0.59 10.44 -23.33
C ARG A 2 0.44 8.92 -23.37
N ARG A 3 0.68 8.34 -24.58
CA ARG A 3 1.01 6.92 -24.69
C ARG A 3 2.10 6.66 -23.66
N ILE A 4 1.87 5.73 -22.74
CA ILE A 4 2.94 5.06 -22.02
C ILE A 4 3.70 4.33 -23.13
N ALA A 5 4.64 5.04 -23.76
CA ALA A 5 5.62 4.44 -24.64
C ALA A 5 6.28 3.34 -23.79
N ALA A 6 6.41 2.16 -24.37
CA ALA A 6 7.31 1.16 -23.82
C ALA A 6 8.64 1.90 -23.56
N ARG A 7 8.99 2.09 -22.28
CA ARG A 7 10.29 2.68 -21.94
C ARG A 7 11.29 1.79 -22.62
N GLU A 8 12.00 2.35 -23.61
CA GLU A 8 13.16 1.68 -24.20
C GLU A 8 14.04 1.27 -23.03
N VAL A 9 14.47 0.01 -23.04
CA VAL A 9 15.40 -0.51 -22.03
C VAL A 9 16.67 0.33 -22.21
N SER A 10 16.85 1.33 -21.35
CA SER A 10 18.05 2.16 -21.36
C SER A 10 19.26 1.23 -21.24
N VAL A 11 20.31 1.49 -21.99
CA VAL A 11 21.55 0.71 -21.91
C VAL A 11 22.20 1.05 -20.57
N LEU A 12 21.88 0.28 -19.55
CA LEU A 12 22.42 0.48 -18.21
C LEU A 12 23.95 0.37 -18.23
N ASN A 13 24.59 1.21 -17.45
CA ASN A 13 26.01 1.05 -17.14
C ASN A 13 26.16 -0.21 -16.25
N ASN A 14 27.03 -1.15 -16.66
CA ASN A 14 27.32 -2.37 -15.93
C ASN A 14 26.07 -3.19 -15.49
N PRO A 15 25.25 -3.71 -16.44
CA PRO A 15 24.05 -4.46 -16.10
C PRO A 15 24.39 -5.72 -15.29
N ALA A 16 23.47 -6.13 -14.41
CA ALA A 16 23.58 -7.39 -13.70
C ALA A 16 23.53 -8.58 -14.67
N PRO A 17 24.13 -9.74 -14.31
CA PRO A 17 24.04 -10.94 -15.10
C PRO A 17 22.56 -11.32 -15.31
N LYS A 18 22.19 -11.62 -16.56
CA LYS A 18 20.83 -12.11 -16.84
C LYS A 18 20.65 -13.53 -16.27
N LEU A 19 19.76 -13.63 -15.30
CA LEU A 19 19.39 -14.92 -14.76
C LEU A 19 18.41 -15.64 -15.71
N PRO A 20 18.46 -17.01 -15.80
CA PRO A 20 17.45 -17.79 -16.50
C PRO A 20 16.04 -17.48 -15.97
N LEU A 21 15.04 -17.48 -16.87
CA LEU A 21 13.65 -17.16 -16.49
C LEU A 21 13.15 -18.08 -15.37
N GLU A 22 13.44 -19.36 -15.43
CA GLU A 22 13.08 -20.34 -14.39
C GLU A 22 13.68 -20.01 -13.02
N GLN A 23 14.90 -19.45 -12.98
CA GLN A 23 15.51 -18.97 -11.74
C GLN A 23 14.82 -17.70 -11.23
N LEU A 24 14.49 -16.78 -12.13
CA LEU A 24 13.73 -15.58 -11.77
C LEU A 24 12.36 -15.92 -11.19
N GLU A 25 11.65 -16.88 -11.82
CA GLU A 25 10.35 -17.37 -11.31
C GLU A 25 10.48 -17.99 -9.91
N ARG A 26 11.55 -18.75 -9.65
CA ARG A 26 11.86 -19.27 -8.29
C ARG A 26 12.20 -18.14 -7.32
N ASN A 27 13.00 -17.18 -7.72
CA ASN A 27 13.41 -16.05 -6.88
C ASN A 27 12.20 -15.19 -6.47
N PHE A 28 11.21 -15.05 -7.35
CA PHE A 28 9.97 -14.30 -7.09
C PHE A 28 8.79 -15.19 -6.67
N ALA A 29 9.06 -16.45 -6.28
CA ALA A 29 8.04 -17.30 -5.70
C ALA A 29 7.45 -16.67 -4.44
N ASP A 30 6.19 -17.01 -4.18
CA ASP A 30 5.45 -16.53 -3.01
C ASP A 30 6.16 -16.90 -1.70
N ILE A 31 6.52 -15.89 -0.91
CA ILE A 31 7.22 -16.08 0.37
C ILE A 31 6.32 -16.65 1.47
N ASN A 32 5.00 -16.60 1.29
CA ASN A 32 4.01 -17.12 2.23
C ASN A 32 3.08 -18.13 1.54
N PRO A 33 3.56 -19.31 1.13
CA PRO A 33 2.73 -20.28 0.42
C PRO A 33 1.49 -20.67 1.23
N PRO A 34 0.36 -21.02 0.56
CA PRO A 34 -0.88 -21.41 1.22
C PRO A 34 -0.68 -22.67 2.06
N LEU A 35 -1.47 -22.79 3.14
CA LEU A 35 -1.52 -24.01 3.94
C LEU A 35 -2.17 -25.15 3.14
N THR A 36 -1.68 -26.38 3.36
CA THR A 36 -2.41 -27.58 2.97
C THR A 36 -3.64 -27.78 3.87
N PRO A 37 -4.64 -28.56 3.46
CA PRO A 37 -5.81 -28.84 4.31
C PRO A 37 -5.43 -29.38 5.70
N ALA A 38 -4.45 -30.30 5.78
CA ALA A 38 -3.99 -30.84 7.06
C ALA A 38 -3.36 -29.76 7.94
N GLN A 39 -2.50 -28.91 7.38
CA GLN A 39 -1.88 -27.80 8.10
C GLN A 39 -2.91 -26.77 8.56
N ALA A 40 -3.95 -26.49 7.76
CA ALA A 40 -5.00 -25.57 8.11
C ALA A 40 -5.85 -26.07 9.30
N LEU A 41 -6.14 -27.38 9.35
CA LEU A 41 -6.84 -28.01 10.47
C LEU A 41 -5.96 -27.99 11.74
N GLU A 42 -4.68 -28.35 11.62
CA GLU A 42 -3.74 -28.32 12.73
C GLU A 42 -3.62 -26.90 13.30
N GLU A 43 -3.33 -25.91 12.45
CA GLU A 43 -3.15 -24.53 12.87
C GLU A 43 -4.45 -23.92 13.43
N GLY A 44 -5.58 -24.21 12.80
CA GLY A 44 -6.89 -23.76 13.26
C GLY A 44 -7.27 -24.33 14.63
N SER A 45 -6.88 -25.59 14.94
CA SER A 45 -7.14 -26.23 16.23
C SER A 45 -6.41 -25.57 17.41
N ARG A 46 -5.40 -24.78 17.15
CA ARG A 46 -4.67 -24.00 18.16
C ARG A 46 -5.46 -22.77 18.64
N CYS A 47 -6.51 -22.38 17.93
CA CYS A 47 -7.34 -21.24 18.30
C CYS A 47 -8.13 -21.55 19.59
N LEU A 48 -8.06 -20.65 20.56
CA LEU A 48 -8.78 -20.80 21.84
C LEU A 48 -10.23 -20.33 21.77
N PHE A 49 -10.69 -19.79 20.64
CA PHE A 49 -12.06 -19.26 20.45
C PHE A 49 -12.48 -18.27 21.54
N CYS A 50 -11.61 -17.31 21.86
CA CYS A 50 -11.82 -16.31 22.90
C CYS A 50 -13.15 -15.56 22.71
N HIS A 51 -13.91 -15.38 23.79
CA HIS A 51 -15.20 -14.67 23.77
C HIS A 51 -15.02 -13.19 23.35
N ASP A 52 -14.04 -12.50 23.94
CA ASP A 52 -13.71 -11.09 23.63
C ASP A 52 -12.36 -11.04 22.89
N ALA A 53 -12.34 -11.64 21.71
CA ALA A 53 -11.12 -11.94 20.96
C ALA A 53 -10.29 -10.68 20.63
N PRO A 54 -9.08 -10.49 21.20
CA PRO A 54 -8.24 -9.33 20.92
C PRO A 54 -7.85 -9.24 19.46
N CYS A 55 -7.74 -10.36 18.75
CA CYS A 55 -7.41 -10.42 17.32
C CYS A 55 -8.49 -9.77 16.44
N ILE A 56 -9.78 -9.77 16.85
CA ILE A 56 -10.85 -9.04 16.15
C ILE A 56 -10.64 -7.53 16.34
N LYS A 57 -10.37 -7.09 17.57
CA LYS A 57 -10.17 -5.67 17.90
C LYS A 57 -8.91 -5.09 17.24
N ALA A 58 -7.86 -5.89 17.10
CA ALA A 58 -6.63 -5.49 16.44
C ALA A 58 -6.74 -5.44 14.90
N CYS A 59 -7.80 -6.01 14.33
CA CYS A 59 -8.05 -5.90 12.89
C CYS A 59 -8.81 -4.59 12.61
N PRO A 60 -8.27 -3.66 11.81
CA PRO A 60 -8.95 -2.39 11.49
C PRO A 60 -10.33 -2.57 10.85
N THR A 61 -10.54 -3.68 10.13
CA THR A 61 -11.85 -4.02 9.51
C THR A 61 -12.75 -4.90 10.38
N GLY A 62 -12.24 -5.39 11.53
CA GLY A 62 -13.02 -6.17 12.49
C GLY A 62 -13.43 -7.56 12.00
N ILE A 63 -12.53 -8.29 11.31
CA ILE A 63 -12.80 -9.67 10.88
C ILE A 63 -13.04 -10.56 12.10
N ASP A 64 -14.15 -11.30 12.14
CA ASP A 64 -14.42 -12.29 13.19
C ASP A 64 -13.50 -13.52 13.03
N VAL A 65 -12.31 -13.41 13.64
CA VAL A 65 -11.26 -14.43 13.54
C VAL A 65 -11.68 -15.78 14.13
N PRO A 66 -12.23 -15.86 15.36
CA PRO A 66 -12.72 -17.12 15.90
C PRO A 66 -13.77 -17.77 15.02
N GLN A 67 -14.70 -17.00 14.48
CA GLN A 67 -15.78 -17.53 13.65
C GLN A 67 -15.28 -18.12 12.34
N PHE A 68 -14.41 -17.41 11.60
CA PHE A 68 -13.92 -17.96 10.34
C PHE A 68 -13.01 -19.19 10.55
N ILE A 69 -12.21 -19.23 11.63
CA ILE A 69 -11.39 -20.40 11.96
C ILE A 69 -12.28 -21.60 12.31
N ARG A 70 -13.34 -21.40 13.11
CA ARG A 70 -14.31 -22.46 13.40
C ARG A 70 -14.94 -23.03 12.14
N GLN A 71 -15.26 -22.17 11.18
CA GLN A 71 -15.82 -22.59 9.90
C GLN A 71 -14.81 -23.40 9.05
N ILE A 72 -13.51 -23.09 9.11
CA ILE A 72 -12.45 -23.92 8.51
C ILE A 72 -12.49 -25.32 9.15
N LEU A 73 -12.45 -25.40 10.49
CA LEU A 73 -12.42 -26.67 11.21
C LEU A 73 -13.64 -27.55 10.98
N THR A 74 -14.77 -26.96 10.65
CA THR A 74 -16.02 -27.70 10.33
C THR A 74 -16.21 -27.93 8.83
N GLY A 75 -15.20 -27.68 7.99
CA GLY A 75 -15.25 -27.88 6.54
C GLY A 75 -16.08 -26.86 5.76
N ASN A 76 -16.56 -25.79 6.41
CA ASN A 76 -17.37 -24.76 5.77
C ASN A 76 -16.49 -23.61 5.22
N LEU A 77 -15.66 -23.89 4.21
CA LEU A 77 -14.76 -22.88 3.63
C LEU A 77 -15.51 -21.70 2.99
N ARG A 78 -16.65 -21.97 2.34
CA ARG A 78 -17.47 -20.89 1.74
C ARG A 78 -18.02 -19.94 2.82
N GLY A 79 -18.48 -20.48 3.95
CA GLY A 79 -18.89 -19.67 5.11
C GLY A 79 -17.74 -18.87 5.69
N SER A 80 -16.57 -19.51 5.84
CA SER A 80 -15.33 -18.86 6.32
C SER A 80 -14.93 -17.68 5.44
N ALA A 81 -14.83 -17.88 4.12
CA ALA A 81 -14.56 -16.81 3.17
C ALA A 81 -15.61 -15.68 3.25
N LYS A 82 -16.90 -16.03 3.37
CA LYS A 82 -17.97 -15.02 3.51
C LYS A 82 -17.83 -14.20 4.78
N THR A 83 -17.47 -14.81 5.91
CA THR A 83 -17.21 -14.10 7.17
C THR A 83 -16.09 -13.09 6.99
N ILE A 84 -14.96 -13.50 6.39
CA ILE A 84 -13.82 -12.63 6.12
C ILE A 84 -14.20 -11.50 5.16
N LEU A 85 -14.73 -11.83 3.97
CA LEU A 85 -14.99 -10.88 2.89
C LEU A 85 -16.18 -9.94 3.21
N SER A 86 -17.06 -10.29 4.13
CA SER A 86 -18.09 -9.37 4.64
C SER A 86 -17.51 -8.25 5.48
N ALA A 87 -16.45 -8.53 6.22
CA ALA A 87 -15.73 -7.54 7.02
C ALA A 87 -14.66 -6.80 6.21
N ASN A 88 -14.01 -7.48 5.25
CA ASN A 88 -12.93 -6.96 4.44
C ASN A 88 -12.98 -7.58 3.04
N ILE A 89 -13.51 -6.84 2.05
CA ILE A 89 -13.64 -7.33 0.67
C ILE A 89 -12.31 -7.61 0.00
N LEU A 90 -11.21 -6.99 0.46
CA LEU A 90 -9.84 -7.28 0.04
C LEU A 90 -9.15 -8.26 1.01
N GLY A 91 -9.90 -9.23 1.51
CA GLY A 91 -9.43 -10.24 2.45
C GLY A 91 -8.32 -11.13 1.89
N GLN A 92 -8.25 -11.33 0.59
CA GLN A 92 -7.21 -12.09 -0.10
C GLN A 92 -5.88 -11.30 -0.13
N SER A 93 -5.92 -10.01 -0.47
CA SER A 93 -4.76 -9.11 -0.42
C SER A 93 -4.25 -8.99 1.02
N CYS A 94 -5.14 -8.69 1.96
CA CYS A 94 -4.79 -8.58 3.38
C CYS A 94 -4.19 -9.86 3.96
N ALA A 95 -4.64 -11.03 3.55
CA ALA A 95 -4.06 -12.31 3.99
C ALA A 95 -2.59 -12.51 3.58
N ARG A 96 -2.14 -11.78 2.56
CA ARG A 96 -0.76 -11.83 2.04
C ARG A 96 0.15 -10.73 2.58
N VAL A 97 -0.39 -9.52 2.78
CA VAL A 97 0.42 -8.32 2.97
C VAL A 97 0.16 -7.57 4.28
N CYS A 98 -0.87 -7.92 5.06
CA CYS A 98 -1.03 -7.33 6.38
C CYS A 98 0.17 -7.69 7.28
N PRO A 99 0.67 -6.73 8.06
CA PRO A 99 1.68 -6.99 9.10
C PRO A 99 1.01 -7.67 10.31
N THR A 100 0.62 -8.94 10.14
CA THR A 100 -0.17 -9.70 11.14
C THR A 100 0.48 -9.75 12.51
N SER A 101 1.82 -9.68 12.57
CA SER A 101 2.60 -9.67 13.82
C SER A 101 2.37 -8.44 14.70
N VAL A 102 1.93 -7.33 14.14
CA VAL A 102 1.55 -6.10 14.89
C VAL A 102 0.04 -5.86 14.89
N LEU A 103 -0.73 -6.72 14.21
CA LEU A 103 -2.19 -6.69 14.15
C LEU A 103 -2.78 -7.94 14.84
N CYS A 104 -3.57 -8.73 14.11
CA CYS A 104 -4.34 -9.85 14.64
C CYS A 104 -3.48 -10.94 15.30
N GLU A 105 -2.36 -11.34 14.70
CA GLU A 105 -1.45 -12.34 15.30
C GLU A 105 -0.68 -11.76 16.48
N GLY A 106 -0.26 -10.48 16.40
CA GLY A 106 0.37 -9.78 17.52
C GLY A 106 -0.52 -9.66 18.75
N ALA A 107 -1.83 -9.54 18.55
CA ALA A 107 -2.83 -9.49 19.61
C ALA A 107 -3.33 -10.87 20.06
N CYS A 108 -2.84 -11.96 19.48
CA CYS A 108 -3.25 -13.31 19.87
C CYS A 108 -2.88 -13.62 21.32
N VAL A 109 -3.82 -14.10 22.12
CA VAL A 109 -3.60 -14.38 23.55
C VAL A 109 -2.49 -15.42 23.81
N LEU A 110 -2.18 -16.29 22.85
CA LEU A 110 -1.07 -17.24 22.95
C LEU A 110 0.29 -16.55 23.12
N ASN A 111 0.44 -15.31 22.63
CA ASN A 111 1.66 -14.52 22.87
C ASN A 111 1.89 -14.24 24.36
N HIS A 112 0.84 -14.05 25.16
CA HIS A 112 0.95 -13.82 26.61
C HIS A 112 1.44 -15.05 27.37
N GLU A 113 1.30 -16.24 26.79
CA GLU A 113 1.79 -17.50 27.34
C GLU A 113 3.18 -17.89 26.80
N GLY A 114 3.83 -17.00 26.04
CA GLY A 114 5.12 -17.29 25.39
C GLY A 114 5.01 -18.35 24.28
N LYS A 115 3.80 -18.64 23.79
CA LYS A 115 3.54 -19.58 22.71
C LYS A 115 3.45 -18.82 21.38
N LYS A 116 3.78 -19.50 20.29
CA LYS A 116 3.60 -18.95 18.94
C LYS A 116 2.12 -18.60 18.71
N PRO A 117 1.78 -17.41 18.22
CA PRO A 117 0.40 -17.05 17.88
C PRO A 117 -0.18 -17.99 16.81
N VAL A 118 -1.50 -18.03 16.68
CA VAL A 118 -2.17 -18.68 15.56
C VAL A 118 -1.81 -17.93 14.27
N ALA A 119 -1.44 -18.64 13.21
CA ALA A 119 -1.12 -18.06 11.90
C ALA A 119 -2.40 -17.61 11.18
N ILE A 120 -3.01 -16.54 11.69
CA ILE A 120 -4.33 -16.03 11.28
C ILE A 120 -4.33 -15.63 9.81
N GLY A 121 -3.28 -14.92 9.35
CA GLY A 121 -3.14 -14.53 7.94
C GLY A 121 -3.11 -15.74 6.99
N LYS A 122 -2.38 -16.81 7.35
CA LYS A 122 -2.34 -18.04 6.55
C LYS A 122 -3.67 -18.78 6.53
N LEU A 123 -4.39 -18.82 7.65
CA LEU A 123 -5.74 -19.40 7.72
C LEU A 123 -6.75 -18.57 6.93
N GLN A 124 -6.67 -17.24 7.00
CA GLN A 124 -7.47 -16.34 6.18
C GLN A 124 -7.25 -16.61 4.69
N ARG A 125 -5.98 -16.70 4.27
CA ARG A 125 -5.61 -17.04 2.90
C ARG A 125 -6.17 -18.39 2.47
N TYR A 126 -6.01 -19.43 3.29
CA TYR A 126 -6.55 -20.77 3.04
C TYR A 126 -8.06 -20.74 2.78
N ALA A 127 -8.81 -19.90 3.50
CA ALA A 127 -10.25 -19.79 3.35
C ALA A 127 -10.67 -18.99 2.12
N VAL A 128 -9.98 -17.87 1.80
CA VAL A 128 -10.44 -16.95 0.76
C VAL A 128 -9.95 -17.31 -0.65
N ASP A 129 -8.71 -17.81 -0.80
CA ASP A 129 -8.12 -18.08 -2.11
C ASP A 129 -8.97 -19.01 -3.00
N PRO A 130 -9.49 -20.16 -2.52
CA PRO A 130 -10.31 -21.03 -3.35
C PRO A 130 -11.61 -20.36 -3.80
N VAL A 131 -12.22 -19.57 -2.95
CA VAL A 131 -13.51 -18.92 -3.23
C VAL A 131 -13.34 -17.77 -4.21
N VAL A 132 -12.34 -16.92 -4.01
CA VAL A 132 -12.01 -15.79 -4.91
C VAL A 132 -11.57 -16.34 -6.27
N SER A 133 -10.69 -17.34 -6.30
CA SER A 133 -10.20 -17.95 -7.56
C SER A 133 -11.29 -18.68 -8.35
N SER A 134 -12.36 -19.16 -7.69
CA SER A 134 -13.49 -19.76 -8.39
C SER A 134 -14.41 -18.74 -9.08
N GLY A 135 -14.23 -17.45 -8.86
CA GLY A 135 -15.12 -16.39 -9.33
C GLY A 135 -16.50 -16.40 -8.64
N ALA A 136 -16.63 -17.11 -7.51
CA ALA A 136 -17.92 -17.24 -6.82
C ALA A 136 -18.38 -15.89 -6.26
N GLN A 137 -19.56 -15.43 -6.72
CA GLN A 137 -20.19 -14.24 -6.19
C GLN A 137 -20.87 -14.55 -4.86
N LEU A 138 -20.31 -14.05 -3.77
CA LEU A 138 -20.82 -14.26 -2.40
C LEU A 138 -21.87 -13.23 -1.97
N PHE A 139 -21.90 -12.10 -2.67
CA PHE A 139 -22.70 -10.93 -2.28
C PHE A 139 -23.64 -10.52 -3.40
N LYS A 140 -24.69 -9.79 -3.05
CA LYS A 140 -25.64 -9.23 -3.99
C LYS A 140 -25.72 -7.72 -3.78
N ALA A 141 -25.90 -6.99 -4.88
CA ALA A 141 -26.23 -5.58 -4.82
C ALA A 141 -27.61 -5.39 -4.13
N GLY A 142 -27.75 -4.33 -3.36
CA GLY A 142 -29.03 -3.91 -2.83
C GLY A 142 -29.96 -3.37 -3.93
N PRO A 143 -31.27 -3.28 -3.68
CA PRO A 143 -32.19 -2.62 -4.60
C PRO A 143 -31.78 -1.15 -4.79
N SER A 144 -31.93 -0.66 -6.02
CA SER A 144 -31.53 0.73 -6.33
C SER A 144 -32.25 1.74 -5.42
N ASN A 145 -31.48 2.62 -4.79
CA ASN A 145 -31.97 3.72 -3.96
C ASN A 145 -32.03 5.05 -4.72
N GLY A 146 -31.72 5.06 -6.03
CA GLY A 146 -31.76 6.22 -6.91
C GLY A 146 -30.56 7.17 -6.80
N HIS A 147 -29.65 6.96 -5.86
CA HIS A 147 -28.47 7.80 -5.68
C HIS A 147 -27.22 7.29 -6.41
N ARG A 148 -26.38 8.22 -6.84
CA ARG A 148 -25.14 7.97 -7.57
C ARG A 148 -23.94 8.53 -6.81
N VAL A 149 -22.88 7.73 -6.70
CA VAL A 149 -21.63 8.12 -6.04
C VAL A 149 -20.44 7.90 -6.98
N ALA A 150 -19.62 8.95 -7.15
CA ALA A 150 -18.33 8.85 -7.83
C ALA A 150 -17.22 8.58 -6.83
N LEU A 151 -16.25 7.73 -7.21
CA LEU A 151 -15.06 7.47 -6.43
C LEU A 151 -13.82 7.78 -7.29
N ILE A 152 -12.92 8.59 -6.78
CA ILE A 152 -11.71 9.04 -7.49
C ILE A 152 -10.52 8.23 -6.99
N GLY A 153 -9.90 7.44 -7.91
CA GLY A 153 -8.88 6.44 -7.60
C GLY A 153 -9.48 5.06 -7.35
N ALA A 154 -8.87 3.99 -7.88
CA ALA A 154 -9.32 2.61 -7.78
C ALA A 154 -8.47 1.78 -6.78
N GLY A 155 -7.91 2.43 -5.75
CA GLY A 155 -7.18 1.74 -4.69
C GLY A 155 -8.11 1.06 -3.66
N PRO A 156 -7.52 0.39 -2.66
CA PRO A 156 -8.25 -0.38 -1.64
C PRO A 156 -9.39 0.37 -0.95
N ALA A 157 -9.20 1.64 -0.62
CA ALA A 157 -10.22 2.45 0.04
C ALA A 157 -11.47 2.64 -0.84
N SER A 158 -11.27 2.96 -2.12
CA SER A 158 -12.37 3.14 -3.08
C SER A 158 -13.07 1.83 -3.40
N LEU A 159 -12.33 0.73 -3.58
CA LEU A 159 -12.90 -0.59 -3.83
C LEU A 159 -13.81 -1.02 -2.68
N ALA A 160 -13.36 -0.84 -1.43
CA ALA A 160 -14.14 -1.15 -0.24
C ALA A 160 -15.37 -0.22 -0.10
N CYS A 161 -15.20 1.08 -0.33
CA CYS A 161 -16.31 2.03 -0.28
C CYS A 161 -17.38 1.72 -1.33
N ALA A 162 -16.98 1.47 -2.58
CA ALA A 162 -17.89 1.11 -3.67
C ALA A 162 -18.62 -0.20 -3.40
N PHE A 163 -17.92 -1.21 -2.88
CA PHE A 163 -18.51 -2.49 -2.49
C PHE A 163 -19.63 -2.31 -1.44
N GLU A 164 -19.36 -1.58 -0.35
CA GLU A 164 -20.35 -1.33 0.70
C GLU A 164 -21.53 -0.51 0.16
N LEU A 165 -21.28 0.52 -0.61
CA LEU A 165 -22.35 1.33 -1.24
C LEU A 165 -23.23 0.51 -2.18
N ARG A 166 -22.64 -0.42 -2.96
CA ARG A 166 -23.43 -1.30 -3.84
C ARG A 166 -24.35 -2.23 -3.05
N LYS A 167 -23.93 -2.74 -1.92
CA LYS A 167 -24.78 -3.52 -1.00
C LYS A 167 -25.97 -2.69 -0.49
N LEU A 168 -25.79 -1.37 -0.36
CA LEU A 168 -26.85 -0.43 0.05
C LEU A 168 -27.68 0.12 -1.11
N GLY A 169 -27.45 -0.34 -2.35
CA GLY A 169 -28.24 0.02 -3.52
C GLY A 169 -27.81 1.28 -4.28
N TYR A 170 -26.66 1.88 -3.92
CA TYR A 170 -26.11 3.02 -4.66
C TYR A 170 -25.55 2.61 -6.01
N GLN A 171 -25.70 3.48 -7.03
CA GLN A 171 -24.91 3.38 -8.24
C GLN A 171 -23.51 3.95 -7.99
N THR A 172 -22.48 3.17 -8.26
CA THR A 172 -21.09 3.56 -7.98
C THR A 172 -20.26 3.50 -9.26
N VAL A 173 -19.47 4.56 -9.48
CA VAL A 173 -18.51 4.66 -10.58
C VAL A 173 -17.15 5.02 -9.98
N ILE A 174 -16.15 4.20 -10.22
CA ILE A 174 -14.75 4.48 -9.86
C ILE A 174 -14.04 5.01 -11.11
N LEU A 175 -13.33 6.13 -10.97
CA LEU A 175 -12.50 6.76 -12.00
C LEU A 175 -11.05 6.69 -11.59
N ASP A 176 -10.18 6.06 -12.39
CA ASP A 176 -8.76 5.93 -12.10
C ASP A 176 -7.90 6.37 -13.28
N ALA A 177 -6.89 7.18 -13.00
CA ALA A 177 -5.95 7.65 -14.01
C ALA A 177 -5.05 6.55 -14.57
N ASN A 178 -4.83 5.47 -13.80
CA ASN A 178 -4.02 4.34 -14.21
C ASN A 178 -4.80 3.37 -15.12
N PRO A 179 -4.10 2.62 -15.98
CA PRO A 179 -4.73 1.65 -16.88
C PRO A 179 -5.33 0.43 -16.18
N HIS A 180 -4.86 0.11 -14.98
CA HIS A 180 -5.35 -1.03 -14.19
C HIS A 180 -5.80 -0.56 -12.80
N PRO A 181 -6.94 -1.01 -12.30
CA PRO A 181 -7.39 -0.72 -10.94
C PRO A 181 -6.58 -1.49 -9.90
N GLY A 182 -6.71 -1.10 -8.62
CA GLY A 182 -6.10 -1.76 -7.47
C GLY A 182 -5.10 -0.88 -6.72
N GLY A 183 -4.69 0.29 -7.28
CA GLY A 183 -3.74 1.18 -6.62
C GLY A 183 -2.41 0.47 -6.30
N LEU A 184 -1.85 0.68 -5.11
CA LEU A 184 -0.57 0.07 -4.73
C LEU A 184 -0.62 -1.46 -4.67
N ASP A 185 -1.78 -2.09 -4.47
CA ASP A 185 -1.91 -3.55 -4.55
C ASP A 185 -1.52 -4.07 -5.94
N THR A 186 -1.85 -3.32 -6.98
CA THR A 186 -1.47 -3.64 -8.36
C THR A 186 -0.07 -3.17 -8.72
N TYR A 187 0.39 -2.01 -8.19
CA TYR A 187 1.60 -1.35 -8.69
C TYR A 187 2.76 -1.30 -7.70
N GLY A 188 2.51 -1.26 -6.39
CA GLY A 188 3.51 -0.85 -5.40
C GLY A 188 3.92 -1.90 -4.37
N ILE A 189 3.28 -3.08 -4.33
CA ILE A 189 3.66 -4.18 -3.43
C ILE A 189 4.49 -5.20 -4.21
N ALA A 190 5.60 -5.66 -3.66
CA ALA A 190 6.52 -6.58 -4.33
C ALA A 190 5.84 -7.87 -4.83
N ALA A 191 6.24 -8.34 -6.03
CA ALA A 191 5.62 -9.47 -6.71
C ALA A 191 5.71 -10.78 -5.90
N TYR A 192 6.77 -10.98 -5.13
CA TYR A 192 6.97 -12.15 -4.25
C TYR A 192 6.07 -12.16 -3.00
N LYS A 193 5.44 -11.03 -2.66
CA LYS A 193 4.42 -10.92 -1.61
C LYS A 193 3.02 -11.11 -2.18
N MET A 194 2.73 -10.42 -3.28
CA MET A 194 1.42 -10.42 -3.91
C MET A 194 1.52 -10.18 -5.41
N ARG A 195 1.08 -11.15 -6.20
CA ARG A 195 1.04 -11.07 -7.66
C ARG A 195 -0.11 -10.17 -8.12
N ALA A 196 0.05 -9.52 -9.26
CA ALA A 196 -0.98 -8.64 -9.81
C ALA A 196 -2.26 -9.40 -10.22
N ASP A 197 -2.13 -10.65 -10.68
CA ASP A 197 -3.27 -11.51 -11.06
C ASP A 197 -4.17 -11.87 -9.85
N GLU A 198 -3.62 -11.94 -8.63
CA GLU A 198 -4.43 -12.12 -7.42
C GLU A 198 -5.29 -10.89 -7.11
N VAL A 199 -4.74 -9.69 -7.30
CA VAL A 199 -5.48 -8.43 -7.11
C VAL A 199 -6.65 -8.32 -8.08
N VAL A 200 -6.44 -8.73 -9.35
CA VAL A 200 -7.50 -8.71 -10.38
C VAL A 200 -8.70 -9.55 -9.95
N LYS A 201 -8.50 -10.71 -9.31
CA LYS A 201 -9.59 -11.59 -8.87
C LYS A 201 -10.49 -10.90 -7.82
N GLU A 202 -9.91 -10.17 -6.86
CA GLU A 202 -10.68 -9.40 -5.87
C GLU A 202 -11.44 -8.24 -6.52
N ILE A 203 -10.79 -7.54 -7.46
CA ILE A 203 -11.44 -6.46 -8.22
C ILE A 203 -12.64 -6.98 -9.02
N GLU A 204 -12.53 -8.15 -9.65
CA GLU A 204 -13.65 -8.76 -10.37
C GLU A 204 -14.80 -9.15 -9.45
N MET A 205 -14.54 -9.52 -8.20
CA MET A 205 -15.59 -9.71 -7.19
C MET A 205 -16.34 -8.40 -6.89
N VAL A 206 -15.63 -7.27 -6.78
CA VAL A 206 -16.23 -5.94 -6.61
C VAL A 206 -17.03 -5.54 -7.86
N ARG A 207 -16.48 -5.75 -9.07
CA ARG A 207 -17.18 -5.50 -10.34
C ARG A 207 -18.46 -6.34 -10.47
N GLY A 208 -18.41 -7.59 -10.01
CA GLY A 208 -19.55 -8.50 -10.02
C GLY A 208 -20.78 -8.01 -9.25
N LEU A 209 -20.61 -7.04 -8.33
CA LEU A 209 -21.72 -6.34 -7.69
C LEU A 209 -22.31 -5.21 -8.57
N GLY A 210 -21.77 -4.95 -9.75
CA GLY A 210 -22.17 -3.86 -10.63
C GLY A 210 -21.51 -2.53 -10.29
N VAL A 211 -20.29 -2.56 -9.70
CA VAL A 211 -19.42 -1.38 -9.62
C VAL A 211 -18.83 -1.12 -11.00
N GLU A 212 -19.07 0.06 -11.55
CA GLU A 212 -18.43 0.51 -12.78
C GLU A 212 -17.02 1.03 -12.47
N ILE A 213 -15.99 0.55 -13.18
CA ILE A 213 -14.61 1.02 -13.03
C ILE A 213 -14.11 1.51 -14.39
N ARG A 214 -13.81 2.79 -14.49
CA ARG A 214 -13.26 3.47 -15.68
C ARG A 214 -11.78 3.75 -15.43
N SER A 215 -10.94 2.91 -16.00
CA SER A 215 -9.48 3.06 -15.97
C SER A 215 -8.98 3.97 -17.07
N GLY A 216 -7.83 4.64 -16.86
CA GLY A 216 -7.24 5.58 -17.81
C GLY A 216 -7.99 6.92 -17.87
N VAL A 217 -8.79 7.25 -16.84
CA VAL A 217 -9.57 8.48 -16.75
C VAL A 217 -9.06 9.33 -15.58
N ALA A 218 -8.36 10.41 -15.88
CA ALA A 218 -7.82 11.33 -14.90
C ALA A 218 -8.83 12.45 -14.57
N VAL A 219 -9.36 12.43 -13.35
CA VAL A 219 -10.22 13.51 -12.84
C VAL A 219 -9.39 14.78 -12.69
N GLY A 220 -9.96 15.92 -13.11
CA GLY A 220 -9.27 17.20 -13.20
C GLY A 220 -8.60 17.44 -14.57
N HIS A 221 -8.50 16.41 -15.41
CA HIS A 221 -7.97 16.52 -16.78
C HIS A 221 -8.98 16.00 -17.83
N ASP A 222 -9.37 14.72 -17.76
CA ASP A 222 -10.29 14.09 -18.72
C ASP A 222 -11.77 14.31 -18.33
N VAL A 223 -12.03 14.40 -17.03
CA VAL A 223 -13.35 14.69 -16.44
C VAL A 223 -13.17 15.79 -15.41
N SER A 224 -13.92 16.88 -15.53
CA SER A 224 -13.82 18.01 -14.62
C SER A 224 -14.49 17.74 -13.25
N ILE A 225 -13.99 18.40 -12.19
CA ILE A 225 -14.62 18.38 -10.87
C ILE A 225 -16.07 18.84 -10.94
N ALA A 226 -16.34 19.93 -11.68
CA ALA A 226 -17.69 20.46 -11.85
C ALA A 226 -18.66 19.48 -12.54
N GLU A 227 -18.17 18.64 -13.44
CA GLU A 227 -18.96 17.58 -14.06
C GLU A 227 -19.34 16.49 -13.06
N LEU A 228 -18.39 16.07 -12.22
CA LEU A 228 -18.66 15.11 -11.15
C LEU A 228 -19.71 15.67 -10.17
N GLU A 229 -19.58 16.93 -9.78
CA GLU A 229 -20.51 17.59 -8.85
C GLU A 229 -21.92 17.73 -9.44
N ARG A 230 -22.07 17.90 -10.75
CA ARG A 230 -23.41 17.93 -11.39
C ARG A 230 -24.03 16.54 -11.46
N THR A 231 -23.21 15.51 -11.61
CA THR A 231 -23.66 14.16 -11.99
C THR A 231 -23.90 13.25 -10.79
N TYR A 232 -23.17 13.45 -9.68
CA TYR A 232 -23.16 12.53 -8.53
C TYR A 232 -23.62 13.23 -7.25
N ASP A 233 -24.34 12.50 -6.40
CA ASP A 233 -24.86 13.01 -5.11
C ASP A 233 -23.76 13.16 -4.05
N ALA A 234 -22.76 12.29 -4.08
CA ALA A 234 -21.57 12.36 -3.24
C ALA A 234 -20.33 11.90 -4.02
N ILE A 235 -19.16 12.31 -3.56
CA ILE A 235 -17.87 11.99 -4.17
C ILE A 235 -16.93 11.47 -3.08
N PHE A 236 -16.31 10.31 -3.31
CA PHE A 236 -15.27 9.75 -2.46
C PHE A 236 -13.90 9.96 -3.09
N ILE A 237 -12.92 10.46 -2.33
CA ILE A 237 -11.55 10.68 -2.76
C ILE A 237 -10.66 9.60 -2.14
N GLY A 238 -10.19 8.65 -2.98
CA GLY A 238 -9.27 7.56 -2.62
C GLY A 238 -8.04 7.54 -3.52
N VAL A 239 -7.47 8.73 -3.80
CA VAL A 239 -6.38 8.91 -4.77
C VAL A 239 -5.02 8.44 -4.28
N GLY A 240 -4.90 8.02 -3.02
CA GLY A 240 -3.64 7.61 -2.42
C GLY A 240 -2.59 8.73 -2.42
N LEU A 241 -1.34 8.35 -2.63
CA LEU A 241 -0.19 9.25 -2.73
C LEU A 241 0.38 9.25 -4.16
N GLY A 242 1.40 10.08 -4.38
CA GLY A 242 2.10 10.19 -5.66
C GLY A 242 3.36 9.33 -5.76
N GLU A 243 4.28 9.78 -6.60
CA GLU A 243 5.62 9.22 -6.74
C GLU A 243 6.44 9.40 -5.47
N THR A 244 7.60 8.74 -5.37
CA THR A 244 8.53 8.91 -4.24
C THR A 244 9.01 10.35 -4.13
N ASP A 245 9.29 10.80 -2.92
CA ASP A 245 9.90 12.11 -2.68
C ASP A 245 11.30 12.19 -3.33
N ASP A 246 11.68 13.40 -3.76
CA ASP A 246 13.00 13.63 -4.32
C ASP A 246 14.08 13.61 -3.24
N LEU A 247 15.31 13.25 -3.62
CA LEU A 247 16.46 13.31 -2.71
C LEU A 247 16.87 14.76 -2.45
N GLY A 248 16.70 15.64 -3.43
CA GLY A 248 17.14 17.04 -3.37
C GLY A 248 18.66 17.19 -3.37
N ILE A 249 19.36 16.27 -4.02
CA ILE A 249 20.83 16.26 -4.12
C ILE A 249 21.29 16.33 -5.58
N PRO A 250 22.50 16.86 -5.86
CA PRO A 250 23.07 16.88 -7.20
C PRO A 250 23.13 15.48 -7.81
N GLY A 251 22.79 15.35 -9.09
CA GLY A 251 22.86 14.11 -9.85
C GLY A 251 21.68 13.16 -9.68
N GLU A 252 20.60 13.55 -8.98
CA GLU A 252 19.42 12.68 -8.86
C GLU A 252 18.61 12.53 -10.14
N ASP A 253 18.91 13.30 -11.17
CA ASP A 253 18.36 13.27 -12.52
C ASP A 253 19.15 12.38 -13.50
N LEU A 254 20.28 11.81 -13.06
CA LEU A 254 21.11 10.93 -13.88
C LEU A 254 20.38 9.65 -14.27
N GLU A 255 20.69 9.13 -15.45
CA GLU A 255 20.26 7.81 -15.90
C GLU A 255 20.77 6.74 -14.93
N GLY A 256 19.86 5.94 -14.37
CA GLY A 256 20.16 4.99 -13.28
C GLY A 256 19.58 5.43 -11.93
N CYS A 257 19.13 6.71 -11.78
CA CYS A 257 18.29 7.10 -10.66
C CYS A 257 16.82 6.72 -10.94
N ARG A 258 16.20 6.00 -10.02
CA ARG A 258 14.84 5.46 -10.20
C ARG A 258 13.95 5.75 -9.00
N ASP A 259 12.67 5.83 -9.27
CA ASP A 259 11.59 5.82 -8.28
C ASP A 259 11.30 4.39 -7.81
N ALA A 260 11.10 4.20 -6.50
CA ALA A 260 10.86 2.88 -5.91
C ALA A 260 9.56 2.23 -6.42
N ILE A 261 8.47 3.01 -6.51
CA ILE A 261 7.18 2.48 -6.96
C ILE A 261 7.27 2.05 -8.41
N SER A 262 7.91 2.84 -9.28
CA SER A 262 8.10 2.47 -10.68
C SER A 262 9.02 1.24 -10.85
N PHE A 263 10.01 1.05 -9.98
CA PHE A 263 10.85 -0.15 -9.99
C PHE A 263 10.04 -1.40 -9.59
N ILE A 264 9.23 -1.30 -8.53
CA ILE A 264 8.36 -2.40 -8.10
C ILE A 264 7.30 -2.70 -9.18
N GLU A 265 6.69 -1.68 -9.80
CA GLU A 265 5.74 -1.85 -10.89
C GLU A 265 6.32 -2.69 -12.03
N ASP A 266 7.57 -2.44 -12.43
CA ASP A 266 8.22 -3.23 -13.48
C ASP A 266 8.30 -4.71 -13.09
N THR A 267 8.60 -5.03 -11.83
CA THR A 267 8.60 -6.42 -11.33
C THR A 267 7.19 -7.04 -11.26
N LYS A 268 6.18 -6.23 -10.99
CA LYS A 268 4.76 -6.66 -10.93
C LYS A 268 4.22 -7.10 -12.28
N ARG A 269 4.74 -6.56 -13.37
CA ARG A 269 4.33 -6.94 -14.73
C ARG A 269 4.76 -8.36 -15.11
N MET A 270 5.44 -9.08 -14.21
CA MET A 270 5.92 -10.46 -14.39
C MET A 270 6.79 -10.67 -15.62
N ARG A 271 7.46 -9.60 -16.05
CA ARG A 271 8.45 -9.65 -17.13
C ARG A 271 9.84 -9.41 -16.56
N PHE A 272 10.24 -10.25 -15.62
CA PHE A 272 11.51 -10.13 -14.89
C PHE A 272 12.71 -10.01 -15.82
N ASP A 273 12.69 -10.70 -16.98
CA ASP A 273 13.73 -10.63 -18.01
C ASP A 273 13.85 -9.26 -18.67
N LYS A 274 12.86 -8.38 -18.49
CA LYS A 274 12.81 -7.02 -19.02
C LYS A 274 13.08 -5.96 -17.95
N VAL A 275 13.12 -6.33 -16.68
CA VAL A 275 13.41 -5.38 -15.61
C VAL A 275 14.91 -5.08 -15.61
N ALA A 276 15.25 -3.82 -15.84
CA ALA A 276 16.63 -3.40 -15.87
C ALA A 276 17.16 -3.24 -14.43
N VAL A 277 18.24 -3.95 -14.12
CA VAL A 277 18.99 -3.85 -12.87
C VAL A 277 20.50 -3.90 -13.13
N THR A 278 21.28 -3.14 -12.38
CA THR A 278 22.75 -3.12 -12.45
C THR A 278 23.34 -4.10 -11.44
N ARG A 279 24.66 -4.35 -11.55
CA ARG A 279 25.37 -5.24 -10.62
C ARG A 279 25.32 -4.70 -9.19
N ARG A 280 25.47 -3.38 -9.03
CA ARG A 280 25.50 -2.73 -7.71
C ARG A 280 24.41 -1.66 -7.64
N VAL A 281 23.56 -1.75 -6.65
CA VAL A 281 22.39 -0.90 -6.46
C VAL A 281 22.43 -0.26 -5.08
N ALA A 282 22.15 1.03 -4.98
CA ALA A 282 21.85 1.70 -3.71
C ALA A 282 20.36 1.99 -3.62
N VAL A 283 19.73 1.60 -2.53
CA VAL A 283 18.33 1.91 -2.19
C VAL A 283 18.33 2.89 -1.02
N ILE A 284 17.72 4.05 -1.22
CA ILE A 284 17.71 5.12 -0.22
C ILE A 284 16.42 5.09 0.57
N GLY A 285 16.52 4.72 1.85
CA GLY A 285 15.39 4.58 2.76
C GLY A 285 15.46 3.29 3.58
N ALA A 286 14.56 3.14 4.56
CA ALA A 286 14.46 1.93 5.41
C ALA A 286 13.01 1.65 5.83
N GLY A 287 12.04 1.94 4.98
CA GLY A 287 10.66 1.49 5.11
C GLY A 287 10.40 0.21 4.32
N ASN A 288 9.19 -0.34 4.42
CA ASN A 288 8.79 -1.57 3.71
C ASN A 288 9.01 -1.47 2.19
N THR A 289 8.72 -0.32 1.58
CA THR A 289 8.99 -0.08 0.15
C THR A 289 10.48 -0.18 -0.20
N ALA A 290 11.38 0.32 0.68
CA ALA A 290 12.82 0.21 0.48
C ALA A 290 13.29 -1.25 0.58
N ILE A 291 12.74 -2.01 1.53
CA ILE A 291 12.97 -3.45 1.65
C ILE A 291 12.50 -4.16 0.37
N ASP A 292 11.31 -3.84 -0.14
CA ASP A 292 10.76 -4.45 -1.35
C ASP A 292 11.66 -4.23 -2.57
N VAL A 293 12.15 -3.01 -2.75
CA VAL A 293 13.10 -2.68 -3.84
C VAL A 293 14.42 -3.43 -3.67
N ALA A 294 15.01 -3.39 -2.47
CA ALA A 294 16.32 -4.02 -2.23
C ALA A 294 16.27 -5.54 -2.43
N THR A 295 15.24 -6.19 -1.88
CA THR A 295 14.98 -7.61 -2.07
C THR A 295 14.73 -7.96 -3.54
N ALA A 296 13.89 -7.16 -4.24
CA ALA A 296 13.62 -7.38 -5.66
C ALA A 296 14.90 -7.21 -6.52
N ALA A 297 15.74 -6.21 -6.24
CA ALA A 297 17.01 -6.03 -6.95
C ALA A 297 17.95 -7.23 -6.77
N ARG A 298 18.09 -7.75 -5.54
CA ARG A 298 18.85 -8.99 -5.28
C ARG A 298 18.29 -10.17 -6.09
N ARG A 299 16.99 -10.37 -6.06
CA ARG A 299 16.28 -11.46 -6.74
C ARG A 299 16.35 -11.38 -8.26
N LEU A 300 16.52 -10.18 -8.82
CA LEU A 300 16.76 -9.94 -10.24
C LEU A 300 18.21 -10.24 -10.65
N GLY A 301 19.14 -10.42 -9.72
CA GLY A 301 20.54 -10.77 -9.99
C GLY A 301 21.56 -9.68 -9.69
N ALA A 302 21.18 -8.58 -9.03
CA ALA A 302 22.16 -7.61 -8.52
C ALA A 302 23.15 -8.30 -7.57
N GLU A 303 24.44 -8.09 -7.77
CA GLU A 303 25.52 -8.73 -6.99
C GLU A 303 25.66 -8.10 -5.60
N GLU A 304 25.50 -6.77 -5.53
CA GLU A 304 25.52 -6.01 -4.28
C GLU A 304 24.35 -5.03 -4.24
N VAL A 305 23.60 -5.05 -3.15
CA VAL A 305 22.53 -4.11 -2.90
C VAL A 305 22.74 -3.46 -1.55
N TYR A 306 22.94 -2.14 -1.57
CA TYR A 306 23.13 -1.32 -0.38
C TYR A 306 21.84 -0.61 -0.03
N MET A 307 21.35 -0.83 1.19
CA MET A 307 20.26 -0.02 1.74
C MET A 307 20.87 1.09 2.59
N VAL A 308 20.76 2.33 2.13
CA VAL A 308 21.35 3.51 2.78
C VAL A 308 20.29 4.23 3.60
N TYR A 309 20.56 4.38 4.90
CA TYR A 309 19.63 5.02 5.81
C TYR A 309 20.32 5.99 6.77
N ARG A 310 19.76 7.21 6.85
CA ARG A 310 20.34 8.31 7.64
C ARG A 310 20.24 8.15 9.17
N ARG A 311 19.51 7.15 9.65
CA ARG A 311 19.31 6.86 11.07
C ARG A 311 19.84 5.47 11.41
N SER A 312 19.71 5.07 12.67
CA SER A 312 20.08 3.72 13.10
C SER A 312 18.95 2.70 12.84
N THR A 313 19.22 1.44 13.14
CA THR A 313 18.23 0.35 13.09
C THR A 313 17.03 0.60 13.99
N ARG A 314 17.19 1.35 15.09
CA ARG A 314 16.10 1.65 16.04
C ARG A 314 15.01 2.54 15.45
N GLU A 315 15.37 3.40 14.52
CA GLU A 315 14.46 4.31 13.85
C GLU A 315 13.98 3.79 12.49
N MET A 316 14.32 2.56 12.15
CA MET A 316 13.81 1.89 10.94
C MET A 316 12.30 1.74 11.03
N SER A 317 11.60 2.08 9.95
CA SER A 317 10.13 1.99 9.88
C SER A 317 9.62 0.68 9.25
N ALA A 318 10.51 -0.12 8.64
CA ALA A 318 10.14 -1.44 8.13
C ALA A 318 9.91 -2.41 9.30
N PHE A 319 9.02 -3.37 9.09
CA PHE A 319 8.75 -4.43 10.07
C PHE A 319 9.94 -5.38 10.22
N ASP A 320 10.12 -5.94 11.41
CA ASP A 320 11.25 -6.83 11.72
C ASP A 320 11.34 -8.02 10.76
N TYR A 321 10.22 -8.64 10.40
CA TYR A 321 10.22 -9.77 9.46
C TYR A 321 10.64 -9.37 8.03
N GLU A 322 10.37 -8.14 7.61
CA GLU A 322 10.82 -7.56 6.34
C GLU A 322 12.35 -7.36 6.37
N TYR A 323 12.84 -6.81 7.47
CA TYR A 323 14.27 -6.62 7.68
C TYR A 323 15.04 -7.95 7.66
N GLU A 324 14.52 -8.97 8.35
CA GLU A 324 15.13 -10.30 8.33
C GLU A 324 15.10 -10.95 6.94
N LEU A 325 14.02 -10.76 6.17
CA LEU A 325 13.94 -11.21 4.77
C LEU A 325 15.03 -10.56 3.91
N ALA A 326 15.20 -9.25 4.00
CA ALA A 326 16.23 -8.54 3.24
C ALA A 326 17.64 -9.00 3.59
N LYS A 327 17.92 -9.29 4.87
CA LYS A 327 19.19 -9.87 5.31
C LYS A 327 19.43 -11.26 4.73
N GLN A 328 18.41 -12.12 4.71
CA GLN A 328 18.48 -13.46 4.13
C GLN A 328 18.77 -13.39 2.62
N ASP A 329 18.22 -12.39 1.93
CA ASP A 329 18.48 -12.13 0.49
C ASP A 329 19.85 -11.45 0.26
N GLY A 330 20.63 -11.17 1.30
CA GLY A 330 21.99 -10.62 1.22
C GLY A 330 22.04 -9.12 0.95
N VAL A 331 21.04 -8.35 1.41
CA VAL A 331 21.07 -6.89 1.38
C VAL A 331 22.07 -6.35 2.41
N ILE A 332 22.90 -5.41 1.99
CA ILE A 332 23.93 -4.75 2.82
C ILE A 332 23.34 -3.46 3.39
N PHE A 333 23.25 -3.35 4.71
CA PHE A 333 22.71 -2.17 5.38
C PHE A 333 23.81 -1.16 5.72
N VAL A 334 23.66 0.06 5.24
CA VAL A 334 24.55 1.20 5.47
C VAL A 334 23.81 2.22 6.35
N TRP A 335 23.88 1.97 7.65
CA TRP A 335 23.22 2.79 8.69
C TRP A 335 23.96 4.11 8.91
N GLU A 336 23.24 5.09 9.49
CA GLU A 336 23.79 6.39 9.89
C GLU A 336 24.54 7.06 8.74
N SER A 337 23.94 7.02 7.55
CA SER A 337 24.55 7.49 6.31
C SER A 337 23.55 8.26 5.48
N LEU A 338 23.89 9.51 5.15
CA LEU A 338 23.07 10.43 4.35
C LEU A 338 23.71 10.58 2.97
N PRO A 339 22.98 10.30 1.89
CA PRO A 339 23.42 10.64 0.53
C PRO A 339 23.56 12.15 0.37
N VAL A 340 24.62 12.58 -0.28
CA VAL A 340 24.91 14.01 -0.54
C VAL A 340 25.05 14.33 -2.03
N ARG A 341 25.40 13.35 -2.84
CA ARG A 341 25.50 13.51 -4.29
C ARG A 341 25.49 12.16 -5.01
N VAL A 342 24.80 12.07 -6.14
CA VAL A 342 24.97 10.99 -7.10
C VAL A 342 26.07 11.37 -8.10
N LEU A 343 27.01 10.46 -8.32
CA LEU A 343 28.19 10.69 -9.14
C LEU A 343 27.93 10.25 -10.58
N ASP A 344 28.38 11.09 -11.55
CA ASP A 344 28.27 10.88 -13.00
C ASP A 344 29.49 10.12 -13.53
N ASP A 345 29.30 9.25 -14.52
CA ASP A 345 30.36 8.60 -15.29
C ASP A 345 30.94 9.48 -16.43
N GLY A 346 30.46 10.71 -16.57
CA GLY A 346 30.77 11.61 -17.68
C GLY A 346 29.80 11.51 -18.87
N ASN A 347 28.85 10.55 -18.84
CA ASN A 347 27.81 10.34 -19.85
C ASN A 347 26.41 10.48 -19.33
N LYS A 348 26.21 11.21 -18.22
CA LYS A 348 24.96 11.39 -17.50
C LYS A 348 24.38 10.09 -16.92
N ARG A 349 25.22 9.14 -16.53
CA ARG A 349 24.83 7.89 -15.89
C ARG A 349 25.41 7.79 -14.49
N VAL A 350 24.69 7.08 -13.63
CA VAL A 350 25.15 6.80 -12.26
C VAL A 350 26.45 5.99 -12.29
N ALA A 351 27.48 6.47 -11.58
CA ALA A 351 28.77 5.81 -11.36
C ALA A 351 29.14 5.65 -9.89
N GLY A 352 28.31 6.17 -8.99
CA GLY A 352 28.51 6.06 -7.56
C GLY A 352 27.55 6.93 -6.78
N LEU A 353 27.55 6.72 -5.46
CA LEU A 353 26.78 7.51 -4.49
C LEU A 353 27.75 8.01 -3.42
N GLU A 354 27.87 9.31 -3.29
CA GLU A 354 28.60 9.94 -2.19
C GLU A 354 27.69 10.10 -0.99
N CYS A 355 28.14 9.63 0.15
CA CYS A 355 27.43 9.69 1.43
C CYS A 355 28.32 10.33 2.49
N VAL A 356 27.70 10.89 3.53
CA VAL A 356 28.33 11.35 4.75
C VAL A 356 27.75 10.60 5.94
N ARG A 357 28.57 10.29 6.94
CA ARG A 357 28.08 9.71 8.19
C ARG A 357 27.17 10.70 8.94
N THR A 358 26.20 10.17 9.63
CA THR A 358 25.32 10.96 10.50
C THR A 358 25.46 10.51 11.94
N GLN A 359 25.14 11.39 12.85
CA GLN A 359 25.03 11.07 14.26
C GLN A 359 23.78 11.69 14.86
N ARG A 360 23.28 11.14 15.95
CA ARG A 360 22.15 11.73 16.67
C ARG A 360 22.56 13.10 17.21
N ALA A 361 21.77 14.12 16.91
CA ALA A 361 22.03 15.48 17.38
C ALA A 361 21.98 15.53 18.93
N GLN A 362 23.04 16.04 19.54
CA GLN A 362 23.04 16.30 20.98
C GLN A 362 22.18 17.52 21.29
N LYS A 363 21.37 17.44 22.33
CA LYS A 363 20.63 18.58 22.86
C LYS A 363 21.59 19.41 23.72
N ASP A 364 21.55 20.73 23.57
CA ASP A 364 22.25 21.63 24.50
C ASP A 364 21.66 21.54 25.93
N SER A 365 22.33 22.12 26.91
CA SER A 365 21.88 22.16 28.32
C SER A 365 20.49 22.80 28.51
N ARG A 366 19.95 23.46 27.48
CA ARG A 366 18.61 24.08 27.44
C ARG A 366 17.62 23.23 26.59
N GLY A 367 17.98 22.02 26.22
CA GLY A 367 17.13 21.12 25.41
C GLY A 367 16.98 21.52 23.95
N ARG A 368 17.81 22.44 23.43
CA ARG A 368 17.79 22.88 22.03
C ARG A 368 18.73 22.01 21.20
N VAL A 369 18.27 21.61 20.03
CA VAL A 369 19.09 20.90 19.04
C VAL A 369 19.83 21.95 18.22
N GLY A 370 21.17 21.88 18.17
CA GLY A 370 21.99 22.76 17.31
C GLY A 370 21.52 22.68 15.86
N ALA A 371 21.35 23.85 15.21
CA ALA A 371 20.76 24.01 13.89
C ALA A 371 21.45 23.19 12.78
N PRO A 372 20.74 22.75 11.72
CA PRO A 372 19.61 23.43 11.09
C PRO A 372 18.25 22.76 11.32
N ALA A 373 17.22 23.58 11.18
CA ALA A 373 15.82 23.39 11.44
C ALA A 373 15.16 22.09 10.92
N THR A 374 15.29 21.00 11.67
CA THR A 374 14.30 19.93 11.58
C THR A 374 13.56 19.84 12.92
N ARG A 375 12.25 19.99 12.89
CA ARG A 375 11.34 19.99 14.06
C ARG A 375 11.22 18.61 14.75
N SER A 376 12.13 17.66 14.50
CA SER A 376 12.10 16.32 15.07
C SER A 376 12.96 16.27 16.34
N LYS A 377 12.40 15.73 17.40
CA LYS A 377 13.09 15.49 18.68
C LYS A 377 14.29 14.53 18.57
N ASP A 378 14.41 13.83 17.43
CA ASP A 378 15.43 12.82 17.11
C ASP A 378 16.15 13.15 15.79
N ALA A 379 16.66 14.37 15.67
CA ALA A 379 17.40 14.80 14.49
C ALA A 379 18.75 14.06 14.40
N PHE A 380 19.03 13.43 13.24
CA PHE A 380 20.36 13.00 12.86
C PHE A 380 21.00 14.08 12.00
N VAL A 381 22.24 14.43 12.30
CA VAL A 381 22.99 15.48 11.62
C VAL A 381 24.22 14.90 10.94
N PRO A 382 24.62 15.40 9.76
CA PRO A 382 25.83 14.96 9.09
C PRO A 382 27.07 15.30 9.90
N VAL A 383 28.08 14.44 9.84
CA VAL A 383 29.40 14.61 10.46
C VAL A 383 30.39 14.99 9.38
N ALA A 384 30.88 16.21 9.40
CA ALA A 384 31.85 16.71 8.42
C ALA A 384 33.16 15.90 8.44
N GLY A 385 33.77 15.68 7.29
CA GLY A 385 35.01 14.93 7.14
C GLY A 385 34.84 13.40 7.20
N THR A 386 33.60 12.92 7.08
CA THR A 386 33.28 11.48 7.06
C THR A 386 32.70 11.02 5.73
N GLU A 387 32.92 11.82 4.71
CA GLU A 387 32.43 11.52 3.36
C GLU A 387 33.05 10.21 2.85
N PHE A 388 32.21 9.39 2.23
CA PHE A 388 32.64 8.14 1.60
C PHE A 388 31.81 7.87 0.34
N ARG A 389 32.34 7.05 -0.52
CA ARG A 389 31.72 6.67 -1.78
C ARG A 389 31.25 5.22 -1.72
N LEU A 390 30.05 4.97 -2.25
CA LEU A 390 29.58 3.65 -2.67
C LEU A 390 29.67 3.57 -4.18
N ASP A 391 30.36 2.56 -4.69
CA ASP A 391 30.44 2.29 -6.12
C ASP A 391 29.18 1.56 -6.56
N VAL A 392 28.24 2.29 -7.15
CA VAL A 392 26.96 1.77 -7.62
C VAL A 392 26.62 2.36 -8.98
N GLU A 393 25.86 1.63 -9.77
CA GLU A 393 25.40 2.06 -11.09
C GLU A 393 23.89 2.34 -11.14
N MET A 394 23.18 2.07 -10.03
CA MET A 394 21.76 2.41 -9.89
C MET A 394 21.51 2.94 -8.48
N VAL A 395 20.68 3.99 -8.41
CA VAL A 395 20.17 4.55 -7.15
C VAL A 395 18.64 4.51 -7.21
N VAL A 396 18.01 3.88 -6.22
CA VAL A 396 16.55 3.83 -6.14
C VAL A 396 16.07 4.60 -4.92
N LYS A 397 15.23 5.60 -5.17
CA LYS A 397 14.66 6.49 -4.13
C LYS A 397 13.47 5.83 -3.48
N ALA A 398 13.50 5.62 -2.15
CA ALA A 398 12.42 5.03 -1.35
C ALA A 398 12.18 5.82 -0.04
N LEU A 399 12.02 7.15 -0.17
CA LEU A 399 11.98 8.11 0.94
C LEU A 399 10.56 8.48 1.44
N GLY A 400 9.54 7.84 0.93
CA GLY A 400 8.15 8.20 1.11
C GLY A 400 7.52 8.62 -0.21
N GLN A 401 6.31 9.15 -0.17
CA GLN A 401 5.55 9.50 -1.38
C GLN A 401 5.02 10.92 -1.30
N LYS A 402 5.07 11.62 -2.43
CA LYS A 402 4.55 12.99 -2.60
C LYS A 402 3.05 13.02 -2.34
N ARG A 403 2.59 14.07 -1.67
CA ARG A 403 1.16 14.33 -1.49
C ARG A 403 0.58 14.93 -2.78
N LYS A 404 -0.63 14.57 -3.14
CA LYS A 404 -1.32 15.09 -4.36
C LYS A 404 -1.97 16.45 -4.13
N VAL A 405 -1.23 17.37 -3.52
CA VAL A 405 -1.73 18.69 -3.07
C VAL A 405 -2.27 19.51 -4.24
N GLU A 406 -1.61 19.47 -5.39
CA GLU A 406 -2.04 20.20 -6.59
C GLU A 406 -3.41 19.74 -7.08
N PHE A 407 -3.66 18.44 -7.11
CA PHE A 407 -4.97 17.88 -7.47
C PHE A 407 -6.03 18.24 -6.41
N LEU A 408 -5.73 18.03 -5.14
CA LEU A 408 -6.66 18.28 -4.03
C LEU A 408 -7.02 19.77 -3.92
N GLY A 409 -6.11 20.67 -4.26
CA GLY A 409 -6.34 22.12 -4.29
C GLY A 409 -7.31 22.59 -5.36
N GLN A 410 -7.68 21.76 -6.33
CA GLN A 410 -8.72 22.07 -7.33
C GLN A 410 -10.15 21.93 -6.78
N ILE A 411 -10.32 21.29 -5.62
CA ILE A 411 -11.61 21.04 -5.00
C ILE A 411 -11.85 22.08 -3.89
N ALA A 412 -12.92 22.84 -4.02
CA ALA A 412 -13.25 23.88 -3.06
C ALA A 412 -13.57 23.31 -1.67
N ASP A 413 -13.25 24.08 -0.63
CA ASP A 413 -13.57 23.79 0.77
C ASP A 413 -12.97 22.48 1.33
N LEU A 414 -11.90 21.95 0.73
CA LEU A 414 -11.10 20.89 1.36
C LEU A 414 -10.08 21.49 2.33
N GLU A 415 -9.96 20.88 3.49
CA GLU A 415 -8.92 21.20 4.46
C GLU A 415 -7.78 20.18 4.35
N LEU A 416 -6.54 20.69 4.25
CA LEU A 416 -5.33 19.87 4.22
C LEU A 416 -4.44 20.16 5.41
N LYS A 417 -3.91 19.11 6.04
CA LYS A 417 -2.89 19.18 7.07
C LYS A 417 -1.69 18.33 6.68
N ASN A 418 -0.52 18.94 6.57
CA ASN A 418 0.70 18.30 6.09
C ASN A 418 0.50 17.62 4.70
N GLY A 419 -0.33 18.21 3.85
CA GLY A 419 -0.66 17.70 2.52
C GLY A 419 -1.64 16.51 2.49
N CYS A 420 -2.13 16.05 3.64
CA CYS A 420 -3.17 15.03 3.76
C CYS A 420 -4.54 15.69 4.00
N MET A 421 -5.60 15.05 3.55
CA MET A 421 -6.97 15.53 3.73
C MET A 421 -7.41 15.39 5.19
N VAL A 422 -8.02 16.44 5.72
CA VAL A 422 -8.67 16.41 7.04
C VAL A 422 -10.10 15.92 6.87
N VAL A 423 -10.46 14.88 7.62
CA VAL A 423 -11.80 14.28 7.64
C VAL A 423 -12.29 14.08 9.07
N ASP A 424 -13.59 13.99 9.23
CA ASP A 424 -14.20 13.45 10.45
C ASP A 424 -13.88 11.94 10.54
N PRO A 425 -13.18 11.47 11.57
CA PRO A 425 -12.73 10.08 11.65
C PRO A 425 -13.88 9.06 11.80
N ALA A 426 -15.06 9.48 12.23
CA ALA A 426 -16.22 8.58 12.36
C ALA A 426 -16.96 8.37 11.04
N THR A 427 -16.92 9.34 10.15
CA THR A 427 -17.71 9.34 8.91
C THR A 427 -16.87 9.46 7.65
N MET A 428 -15.58 9.73 7.78
CA MET A 428 -14.64 10.04 6.69
C MET A 428 -15.08 11.23 5.82
N ARG A 429 -15.96 12.10 6.33
CA ARG A 429 -16.49 13.28 5.64
C ARG A 429 -15.49 14.43 5.75
N THR A 430 -15.27 15.13 4.65
CA THR A 430 -14.44 16.33 4.62
C THR A 430 -15.22 17.56 5.10
N ARG A 431 -14.57 18.72 5.18
CA ARG A 431 -15.24 20.00 5.41
C ARG A 431 -16.27 20.31 4.33
N ASN A 432 -16.01 19.97 3.06
CA ASN A 432 -17.01 20.03 2.00
C ASN A 432 -18.02 18.88 2.16
N PRO A 433 -19.32 19.17 2.41
CA PRO A 433 -20.30 18.16 2.78
C PRO A 433 -20.60 17.09 1.71
N ARG A 434 -20.18 17.31 0.46
CA ARG A 434 -20.35 16.36 -0.64
C ARG A 434 -19.21 15.38 -0.78
N TYR A 435 -18.06 15.66 -0.11
CA TYR A 435 -16.83 14.91 -0.27
C TYR A 435 -16.50 14.10 0.96
N PHE A 436 -16.09 12.87 0.70
CA PHE A 436 -15.56 11.91 1.67
C PHE A 436 -14.19 11.45 1.19
N ALA A 437 -13.33 11.04 2.08
CA ALA A 437 -12.00 10.58 1.67
C ALA A 437 -11.49 9.44 2.55
N GLY A 438 -10.54 8.66 2.01
CA GLY A 438 -9.94 7.57 2.77
C GLY A 438 -8.67 7.01 2.12
N GLY A 439 -7.96 6.17 2.85
CA GLY A 439 -6.65 5.64 2.48
C GLY A 439 -5.54 6.67 2.65
N ASP A 440 -4.47 6.51 1.89
CA ASP A 440 -3.21 7.24 2.12
C ASP A 440 -3.30 8.75 1.89
N CYS A 441 -4.26 9.24 1.12
CA CYS A 441 -4.50 10.67 0.98
C CYS A 441 -5.03 11.33 2.29
N VAL A 442 -5.46 10.51 3.26
CA VAL A 442 -5.92 10.93 4.60
C VAL A 442 -4.87 10.64 5.67
N ASN A 443 -4.38 9.39 5.78
CA ASN A 443 -3.48 8.97 6.85
C ASN A 443 -1.98 9.21 6.54
N GLY A 444 -1.64 9.52 5.29
CA GLY A 444 -0.26 9.80 4.88
C GLY A 444 0.59 8.59 4.51
N GLY A 445 -0.03 7.44 4.42
CA GLY A 445 0.55 6.13 4.11
C GLY A 445 0.26 5.14 5.24
N GLY A 446 -0.44 4.07 4.92
CA GLY A 446 -0.83 3.02 5.85
C GLY A 446 -0.95 1.67 5.16
N GLU A 447 -1.55 0.71 5.85
CA GLU A 447 -1.71 -0.64 5.34
C GLU A 447 -2.98 -0.76 4.47
N VAL A 448 -3.04 -1.80 3.63
CA VAL A 448 -4.23 -2.11 2.82
C VAL A 448 -5.48 -2.19 3.69
N VAL A 449 -5.38 -2.82 4.85
CA VAL A 449 -6.48 -3.00 5.79
C VAL A 449 -7.00 -1.67 6.37
N ASP A 450 -6.12 -0.67 6.56
CA ASP A 450 -6.52 0.67 7.03
C ASP A 450 -7.30 1.41 5.93
N ALA A 451 -6.83 1.29 4.69
CA ALA A 451 -7.53 1.87 3.55
C ALA A 451 -8.93 1.25 3.37
N VAL A 452 -9.07 -0.07 3.53
CA VAL A 452 -10.36 -0.77 3.51
C VAL A 452 -11.26 -0.28 4.64
N ALA A 453 -10.73 -0.12 5.87
CA ALA A 453 -11.51 0.39 7.00
C ALA A 453 -12.03 1.81 6.74
N HIS A 454 -11.19 2.71 6.18
CA HIS A 454 -11.62 4.04 5.76
C HIS A 454 -12.73 3.99 4.71
N GLY A 455 -12.61 3.10 3.71
CA GLY A 455 -13.64 2.92 2.68
C GLY A 455 -14.99 2.49 3.25
N LYS A 456 -14.99 1.56 4.21
CA LYS A 456 -16.20 1.12 4.92
C LYS A 456 -16.85 2.26 5.73
N LEU A 457 -16.05 2.99 6.49
CA LEU A 457 -16.53 4.14 7.28
C LEU A 457 -17.11 5.22 6.37
N ALA A 458 -16.43 5.51 5.25
CA ALA A 458 -16.91 6.47 4.26
C ALA A 458 -18.25 6.05 3.65
N ALA A 459 -18.41 4.77 3.32
CA ALA A 459 -19.67 4.27 2.76
C ALA A 459 -20.85 4.45 3.76
N ALA A 460 -20.62 4.17 5.04
CA ALA A 460 -21.60 4.44 6.10
C ALA A 460 -21.89 5.95 6.23
N GLY A 461 -20.84 6.79 6.24
CA GLY A 461 -20.98 8.25 6.31
C GLY A 461 -21.72 8.85 5.12
N ILE A 462 -21.47 8.35 3.90
CA ILE A 462 -22.21 8.74 2.69
C ILE A 462 -23.66 8.34 2.80
N HIS A 463 -23.93 7.11 3.24
CA HIS A 463 -25.30 6.60 3.43
C HIS A 463 -26.08 7.48 4.40
N ASP A 464 -25.54 7.75 5.57
CA ASP A 464 -26.17 8.60 6.60
C ASP A 464 -26.42 10.03 6.09
N ALA A 465 -25.47 10.59 5.34
CA ALA A 465 -25.63 11.95 4.83
C ALA A 465 -26.73 12.05 3.78
N LEU A 466 -26.84 11.10 2.86
CA LEU A 466 -27.84 11.11 1.80
C LEU A 466 -29.22 10.73 2.30
N ALA A 467 -29.33 9.78 3.26
CA ALA A 467 -30.60 9.41 3.90
C ALA A 467 -31.21 10.59 4.67
N ARG A 468 -30.43 11.37 5.43
CA ARG A 468 -30.90 12.58 6.13
C ARG A 468 -31.39 13.65 5.16
N ASN A 469 -30.73 13.84 4.02
CA ASN A 469 -31.14 14.80 2.99
C ASN A 469 -32.51 14.43 2.37
N ALA A 470 -32.80 13.15 2.19
CA ALA A 470 -34.07 12.66 1.67
C ALA A 470 -35.24 12.96 2.65
N GLN A 471 -35.02 12.74 3.96
CA GLN A 471 -36.02 13.05 4.99
C GLN A 471 -36.30 14.56 5.12
N GLY A 472 -35.27 15.41 5.05
CA GLY A 472 -35.40 16.86 5.10
C GLY A 472 -36.12 17.46 3.88
N ARG A 473 -36.04 16.83 2.71
CA ARG A 473 -36.81 17.24 1.52
C ARG A 473 -38.27 16.78 1.58
N GLY A 474 -38.57 15.66 2.20
CA GLY A 474 -39.92 15.17 2.44
C GLY A 474 -40.71 16.09 3.39
N ALA A 475 -40.05 16.54 4.48
CA ALA A 475 -40.67 17.45 5.45
C ALA A 475 -40.99 18.87 4.91
N LYS A 476 -40.24 19.34 3.89
CA LYS A 476 -40.49 20.64 3.24
C LYS A 476 -41.54 20.61 2.12
N ARG A 477 -41.98 19.44 1.68
CA ARG A 477 -43.04 19.27 0.67
C ARG A 477 -44.42 18.96 1.25
N GLY A 478 -44.50 18.81 2.58
CA GLY A 478 -45.74 18.53 3.32
C GLY A 478 -46.29 19.71 4.12
N ASN A 479 -45.79 20.94 3.91
CA ASN A 479 -46.36 22.18 4.46
C ASN A 479 -46.91 23.08 3.32
#